data_3b039acf93cb24388ef1e957e2b2c223
#
_entry.id   3b039acf93cb24388ef1e957e2b2c223
#
_cell.length_a   1.000
_cell.length_b   1.000
_cell.length_c   1.000
_cell.angle_alpha   90.00
_cell.angle_beta   90.00
_cell.angle_gamma   90.00
#
_symmetry.space_group_name_H-M   'P 1'
#
loop_
_entity.id
_entity.type
_entity.pdbx_description
1 polymer ?
#
loop_
_entity_poly.entity_id
_entity_poly.type
_entity_poly.pdbx_seq_one_letter_code
_entity_poly.pdbx_strand_id
1 'polypeptide(L)'
;PDNYSKTVTYNEFDQDGTYILDNLPTGTYQVVEDGAEDLYEGYKLSTTYSVTDGKTEVTSGVTASVTVTNTYSSKTGTLEVTKTVSGLTLTEKQKKALTFTVNGPNGYSSSRTYDQFVNESWKLENLPLGKYTVTETHADIKGYSRATTYNVNGTEATKAELSVAEGQPVSIAITNTYTRETGNLQLKKTFAGEKGGKDLNADQKKKIHFTVTGPDNYSKTVTYNEFDQDGTYTLSDLPTGTYQVVESGAEDLYEGYKLSTTYNVTDKKTEVTSGETAGVTVTNTYSRK
;
A
#
# COMPACT_ATOMS: atom_id res chain seq x y z
N PRO A 1 46.74 7.52 46.43
CA PRO A 1 47.52 8.39 47.25
C PRO A 1 48.85 8.74 46.59
N ASP A 2 49.56 9.79 47.05
CA ASP A 2 50.92 10.17 46.62
C ASP A 2 51.11 10.31 45.11
N ASN A 3 50.11 10.81 44.39
CA ASN A 3 50.09 10.96 42.92
C ASN A 3 50.36 9.65 42.17
N TYR A 4 50.04 8.48 42.77
CA TYR A 4 50.14 7.19 42.08
C TYR A 4 49.22 7.13 40.88
N SER A 5 49.80 6.76 39.73
CA SER A 5 49.06 6.48 38.50
C SER A 5 49.72 5.34 37.76
N LYS A 6 48.95 4.37 37.32
CA LYS A 6 49.42 3.28 36.45
C LYS A 6 48.36 2.97 35.40
N THR A 7 48.75 2.84 34.18
CA THR A 7 47.91 2.35 33.10
C THR A 7 48.31 0.93 32.78
N VAL A 8 47.33 0.08 32.59
CA VAL A 8 47.46 -1.31 32.16
C VAL A 8 46.53 -1.56 30.96
N THR A 9 46.94 -2.44 30.06
CA THR A 9 46.11 -2.84 28.93
C THR A 9 45.47 -4.18 29.19
N TYR A 10 44.34 -4.48 28.55
CA TYR A 10 43.58 -5.73 28.81
C TYR A 10 44.41 -7.01 28.50
N ASN A 11 45.38 -6.94 27.61
CA ASN A 11 46.28 -8.07 27.33
C ASN A 11 47.26 -8.39 28.46
N GLU A 12 47.38 -7.52 29.48
CA GLU A 12 48.19 -7.77 30.69
C GLU A 12 47.40 -8.47 31.80
N PHE A 13 46.07 -8.62 31.62
CA PHE A 13 45.23 -9.38 32.51
C PHE A 13 45.45 -10.87 32.30
N ASP A 14 45.26 -11.67 33.39
CA ASP A 14 45.34 -13.12 33.33
C ASP A 14 44.15 -13.75 32.57
N GLN A 15 44.12 -15.07 32.47
CA GLN A 15 43.07 -15.81 31.73
C GLN A 15 41.69 -15.70 32.38
N ASP A 16 41.64 -15.35 33.68
CA ASP A 16 40.40 -15.15 34.42
C ASP A 16 39.93 -13.67 34.32
N GLY A 17 40.62 -12.82 33.56
CA GLY A 17 40.32 -11.41 33.42
C GLY A 17 40.66 -10.58 34.65
N THR A 18 41.71 -10.97 35.41
CA THR A 18 42.17 -10.28 36.62
C THR A 18 43.56 -9.67 36.41
N TYR A 19 43.77 -8.50 36.94
CA TYR A 19 45.06 -7.85 37.03
C TYR A 19 45.31 -7.42 38.50
N ILE A 20 46.44 -7.82 39.10
CA ILE A 20 46.77 -7.52 40.48
C ILE A 20 47.85 -6.44 40.56
N LEU A 21 47.60 -5.42 41.34
CA LEU A 21 48.55 -4.37 41.71
C LEU A 21 49.03 -4.63 43.11
N ASP A 22 50.30 -4.99 43.27
CA ASP A 22 50.92 -5.33 44.56
C ASP A 22 51.59 -4.10 45.18
N ASN A 23 51.75 -4.14 46.51
CA ASN A 23 52.52 -3.19 47.29
C ASN A 23 52.03 -1.76 47.15
N LEU A 24 50.73 -1.55 47.03
CA LEU A 24 50.14 -0.24 46.96
C LEU A 24 50.13 0.45 48.32
N PRO A 25 50.45 1.76 48.42
CA PRO A 25 50.19 2.53 49.64
C PRO A 25 48.71 2.44 50.04
N THR A 26 48.41 2.43 51.33
CA THR A 26 47.01 2.49 51.81
C THR A 26 46.36 3.81 51.44
N GLY A 27 45.06 3.73 51.08
CA GLY A 27 44.27 4.90 50.72
C GLY A 27 43.31 4.65 49.59
N THR A 28 42.64 5.70 49.12
CA THR A 28 41.58 5.58 48.09
C THR A 28 42.21 5.58 46.69
N TYR A 29 41.82 4.57 45.91
CA TYR A 29 42.16 4.40 44.49
C TYR A 29 40.93 4.49 43.60
N GLN A 30 41.11 5.02 42.41
CA GLN A 30 40.08 5.03 41.39
C GLN A 30 40.56 4.25 40.14
N VAL A 31 39.72 3.34 39.67
CA VAL A 31 39.90 2.63 38.42
C VAL A 31 39.03 3.30 37.32
N VAL A 32 39.62 3.63 36.21
CA VAL A 32 38.91 4.17 35.04
C VAL A 32 39.31 3.36 33.83
N GLU A 33 38.34 2.89 33.09
CA GLU A 33 38.56 2.26 31.80
C GLU A 33 38.33 3.27 30.67
N ASP A 34 39.13 3.21 29.65
CA ASP A 34 38.99 3.95 28.38
C ASP A 34 39.31 3.05 27.19
N GLY A 35 38.92 3.49 25.97
CA GLY A 35 39.22 2.80 24.71
C GLY A 35 38.40 1.55 24.43
N ALA A 36 37.33 1.29 25.19
CA ALA A 36 36.43 0.16 24.98
C ALA A 36 35.22 0.54 24.08
N GLU A 37 35.02 1.81 23.77
CA GLU A 37 33.80 2.34 23.12
C GLU A 37 33.61 1.82 21.69
N ASP A 38 34.70 1.70 20.93
CA ASP A 38 34.67 1.38 19.50
C ASP A 38 35.15 -0.05 19.17
N LEU A 39 35.18 -0.96 20.15
CA LEU A 39 35.66 -2.33 19.92
C LEU A 39 34.72 -3.14 19.01
N TYR A 40 33.44 -2.82 19.00
CA TYR A 40 32.45 -3.51 18.14
C TYR A 40 31.65 -2.51 17.33
N GLU A 41 31.84 -2.54 16.02
CA GLU A 41 31.05 -1.73 15.10
C GLU A 41 29.56 -2.07 15.20
N GLY A 42 28.69 -1.05 15.23
CA GLY A 42 27.24 -1.23 15.36
C GLY A 42 26.73 -1.51 16.77
N TYR A 43 27.63 -1.42 17.79
CA TYR A 43 27.25 -1.55 19.19
C TYR A 43 27.56 -0.26 19.96
N LYS A 44 26.78 -0.05 21.04
CA LYS A 44 27.04 0.96 22.06
C LYS A 44 27.52 0.26 23.34
N LEU A 45 28.47 0.86 24.00
CA LEU A 45 29.02 0.41 25.27
C LEU A 45 28.26 1.01 26.45
N SER A 46 28.05 0.20 27.48
CA SER A 46 27.71 0.63 28.83
C SER A 46 28.72 0.00 29.78
N THR A 47 29.53 0.82 30.45
CA THR A 47 30.52 0.36 31.44
C THR A 47 29.96 0.58 32.85
N THR A 48 30.08 -0.44 33.70
CA THR A 48 29.69 -0.38 35.10
C THR A 48 30.83 -0.83 35.99
N TYR A 49 30.89 -0.30 37.20
CA TYR A 49 31.88 -0.62 38.21
C TYR A 49 31.19 -1.27 39.42
N SER A 50 31.85 -2.29 40.04
CA SER A 50 31.34 -2.91 41.25
C SER A 50 31.34 -2.01 42.48
N VAL A 51 31.97 -0.83 42.37
CA VAL A 51 32.09 0.16 43.42
C VAL A 51 31.71 1.55 42.86
N THR A 52 31.28 2.45 43.76
CA THR A 52 30.82 3.78 43.35
C THR A 52 31.97 4.57 42.69
N ASP A 53 31.72 5.11 41.48
CA ASP A 53 32.67 5.90 40.67
C ASP A 53 34.02 5.18 40.42
N GLY A 54 34.07 3.85 40.45
CA GLY A 54 35.29 3.08 40.30
C GLY A 54 36.28 3.24 41.48
N LYS A 55 35.81 3.77 42.63
CA LYS A 55 36.66 4.04 43.81
C LYS A 55 36.62 2.94 44.84
N THR A 56 37.78 2.52 45.29
CA THR A 56 37.92 1.55 46.37
C THR A 56 39.03 1.98 47.32
N GLU A 57 38.98 1.52 48.58
CA GLU A 57 39.99 1.78 49.62
C GLU A 57 40.89 0.57 49.78
N VAL A 58 42.20 0.80 49.63
CA VAL A 58 43.25 -0.19 49.91
C VAL A 58 43.70 0.00 51.37
N THR A 59 43.53 -1.09 52.18
CA THR A 59 43.89 -1.13 53.56
C THR A 59 45.00 -2.15 53.79
N SER A 60 45.74 -2.01 54.87
CA SER A 60 46.89 -2.87 55.18
C SER A 60 46.50 -4.35 55.31
N GLY A 61 47.16 -5.19 54.55
CA GLY A 61 46.96 -6.67 54.59
C GLY A 61 45.66 -7.17 53.98
N VAL A 62 44.90 -6.30 53.25
CA VAL A 62 43.64 -6.68 52.59
C VAL A 62 43.72 -6.37 51.12
N THR A 63 43.31 -7.29 50.28
CA THR A 63 43.16 -7.08 48.82
C THR A 63 41.83 -6.43 48.57
N ALA A 64 41.81 -5.17 48.09
CA ALA A 64 40.63 -4.50 47.57
C ALA A 64 40.39 -4.91 46.10
N SER A 65 39.14 -4.95 45.67
CA SER A 65 38.81 -5.32 44.28
C SER A 65 37.85 -4.32 43.65
N VAL A 66 38.05 -4.09 42.38
CA VAL A 66 37.13 -3.36 41.50
C VAL A 66 36.88 -4.20 40.27
N THR A 67 35.61 -4.52 40.02
CA THR A 67 35.22 -5.19 38.76
C THR A 67 34.64 -4.14 37.80
N VAL A 68 35.18 -4.15 36.59
CA VAL A 68 34.67 -3.31 35.48
C VAL A 68 33.94 -4.26 34.55
N THR A 69 32.68 -3.93 34.23
CA THR A 69 31.83 -4.74 33.35
C THR A 69 31.40 -3.90 32.16
N ASN A 70 31.77 -4.38 30.98
CA ASN A 70 31.35 -3.82 29.71
C ASN A 70 30.19 -4.61 29.13
N THR A 71 29.08 -3.89 28.88
CA THR A 71 27.89 -4.43 28.20
C THR A 71 27.72 -3.76 26.86
N TYR A 72 27.81 -4.55 25.81
CA TYR A 72 27.59 -4.08 24.44
C TYR A 72 26.18 -4.40 23.98
N SER A 73 25.43 -3.38 23.55
CA SER A 73 24.10 -3.52 23.00
C SER A 73 24.07 -3.00 21.55
N SER A 74 23.39 -3.71 20.66
CA SER A 74 23.28 -3.29 19.26
C SER A 74 22.68 -1.88 19.15
N LYS A 75 23.27 -1.05 18.31
CA LYS A 75 22.68 0.22 17.89
C LYS A 75 21.47 -0.08 17.03
N THR A 76 20.36 0.58 17.29
CA THR A 76 19.11 0.38 16.56
C THR A 76 18.48 1.71 16.18
N GLY A 77 17.58 1.67 15.20
CA GLY A 77 16.80 2.81 14.79
C GLY A 77 15.32 2.50 14.64
N THR A 78 14.56 3.45 14.11
CA THR A 78 13.11 3.35 13.93
C THR A 78 12.72 3.74 12.51
N LEU A 79 11.72 3.05 11.94
CA LEU A 79 11.11 3.35 10.66
C LEU A 79 9.59 3.46 10.83
N GLU A 80 8.99 4.51 10.29
CA GLU A 80 7.56 4.66 10.17
C GLU A 80 7.14 4.52 8.71
N VAL A 81 6.20 3.62 8.43
CA VAL A 81 5.56 3.45 7.11
C VAL A 81 4.14 3.98 7.20
N THR A 82 3.81 4.99 6.37
CA THR A 82 2.46 5.54 6.29
C THR A 82 1.82 5.23 4.95
N LYS A 83 0.50 5.06 4.95
CA LYS A 83 -0.27 4.78 3.74
C LYS A 83 -1.41 5.77 3.56
N THR A 84 -1.47 6.39 2.39
CA THR A 84 -2.60 7.22 1.94
C THR A 84 -3.24 6.60 0.71
N VAL A 85 -4.57 6.60 0.68
CA VAL A 85 -5.39 6.16 -0.47
C VAL A 85 -6.30 7.31 -0.89
N SER A 86 -6.32 7.62 -2.18
CA SER A 86 -7.20 8.64 -2.77
C SER A 86 -7.91 8.13 -4.03
N GLY A 87 -9.02 8.76 -4.40
CA GLY A 87 -9.83 8.41 -5.57
C GLY A 87 -10.88 7.31 -5.33
N LEU A 88 -10.74 6.54 -4.25
CA LEU A 88 -11.75 5.57 -3.79
C LEU A 88 -11.61 5.30 -2.30
N THR A 89 -12.60 4.63 -1.72
CA THR A 89 -12.54 4.07 -0.37
C THR A 89 -12.36 2.56 -0.46
N LEU A 90 -11.30 2.04 0.18
CA LEU A 90 -11.05 0.60 0.24
C LEU A 90 -12.08 -0.10 1.12
N THR A 91 -12.59 -1.23 0.63
CA THR A 91 -13.38 -2.17 1.45
C THR A 91 -12.49 -2.87 2.48
N GLU A 92 -13.07 -3.41 3.55
CA GLU A 92 -12.33 -4.18 4.56
C GLU A 92 -11.60 -5.39 3.95
N LYS A 93 -12.18 -6.04 2.92
CA LYS A 93 -11.52 -7.13 2.19
C LYS A 93 -10.25 -6.63 1.47
N GLN A 94 -10.32 -5.46 0.84
CA GLN A 94 -9.18 -4.86 0.13
C GLN A 94 -8.09 -4.40 1.11
N LYS A 95 -8.44 -3.81 2.26
CA LYS A 95 -7.47 -3.44 3.30
C LYS A 95 -6.73 -4.66 3.85
N LYS A 96 -7.43 -5.80 4.06
CA LYS A 96 -6.82 -7.07 4.49
C LYS A 96 -5.94 -7.73 3.43
N ALA A 97 -6.18 -7.46 2.16
CA ALA A 97 -5.36 -7.98 1.07
C ALA A 97 -4.12 -7.12 0.82
N LEU A 98 -4.25 -5.80 0.96
CA LEU A 98 -3.16 -4.84 0.72
C LEU A 98 -2.05 -5.05 1.75
N THR A 99 -0.90 -5.56 1.28
CA THR A 99 0.19 -6.01 2.14
C THR A 99 1.45 -5.18 1.91
N PHE A 100 2.09 -4.79 3.00
CA PHE A 100 3.37 -4.08 3.04
C PHE A 100 4.43 -5.00 3.63
N THR A 101 5.57 -5.11 2.94
CA THR A 101 6.73 -5.87 3.41
C THR A 101 7.93 -4.94 3.50
N VAL A 102 8.53 -4.90 4.67
CA VAL A 102 9.77 -4.17 4.97
C VAL A 102 10.92 -5.15 5.03
N ASN A 103 11.89 -5.00 4.14
CA ASN A 103 13.12 -5.78 4.13
C ASN A 103 14.30 -4.91 4.51
N GLY A 104 15.22 -5.44 5.29
CA GLY A 104 16.39 -4.74 5.82
C GLY A 104 17.65 -5.60 5.88
N PRO A 105 18.71 -5.10 6.55
CA PRO A 105 19.98 -5.80 6.66
C PRO A 105 19.85 -7.10 7.47
N ASN A 106 20.85 -7.98 7.32
CA ASN A 106 20.95 -9.25 8.04
C ASN A 106 19.74 -10.18 7.89
N GLY A 107 19.04 -10.12 6.76
CA GLY A 107 17.84 -10.92 6.51
C GLY A 107 16.59 -10.44 7.25
N TYR A 108 16.59 -9.23 7.79
CA TYR A 108 15.39 -8.65 8.39
C TYR A 108 14.24 -8.58 7.39
N SER A 109 13.10 -9.11 7.77
CA SER A 109 11.87 -9.01 6.98
C SER A 109 10.66 -8.97 7.94
N SER A 110 9.75 -8.05 7.70
CA SER A 110 8.49 -7.93 8.44
C SER A 110 7.38 -7.51 7.49
N SER A 111 6.17 -8.06 7.69
CA SER A 111 5.01 -7.75 6.84
C SER A 111 3.79 -7.42 7.66
N ARG A 112 2.97 -6.49 7.15
CA ARG A 112 1.64 -6.15 7.68
C ARG A 112 0.67 -5.87 6.56
N THR A 113 -0.61 -6.15 6.80
CA THR A 113 -1.71 -5.71 5.94
C THR A 113 -2.21 -4.32 6.37
N TYR A 114 -2.83 -3.59 5.44
CA TYR A 114 -3.24 -2.21 5.70
C TYR A 114 -4.29 -2.07 6.83
N ASP A 115 -5.15 -3.07 7.01
CA ASP A 115 -6.11 -3.10 8.13
C ASP A 115 -5.45 -3.15 9.52
N GLN A 116 -4.16 -3.51 9.59
CA GLN A 116 -3.36 -3.56 10.81
C GLN A 116 -2.60 -2.26 11.09
N PHE A 117 -2.67 -1.26 10.21
CA PHE A 117 -2.08 0.05 10.44
C PHE A 117 -2.92 0.81 11.48
N VAL A 118 -2.26 1.53 12.35
CA VAL A 118 -2.90 2.38 13.35
C VAL A 118 -2.80 3.83 12.90
N ASN A 119 -3.94 4.50 12.68
CA ASN A 119 -3.98 5.86 12.13
C ASN A 119 -3.17 5.97 10.82
N GLU A 120 -3.36 5.00 9.90
CA GLU A 120 -2.66 4.95 8.61
C GLU A 120 -1.14 4.80 8.72
N SER A 121 -0.61 4.38 9.87
CA SER A 121 0.80 4.25 10.18
C SER A 121 1.16 2.87 10.72
N TRP A 122 2.36 2.40 10.35
CA TRP A 122 3.03 1.24 10.90
C TRP A 122 4.42 1.64 11.40
N LYS A 123 4.63 1.63 12.72
CA LYS A 123 5.92 1.89 13.35
C LYS A 123 6.69 0.59 13.57
N LEU A 124 7.97 0.62 13.20
CA LEU A 124 8.94 -0.44 13.42
C LEU A 124 10.07 0.11 14.29
N GLU A 125 10.31 -0.52 15.42
CA GLU A 125 11.30 -0.09 16.42
C GLU A 125 12.41 -1.14 16.55
N ASN A 126 13.52 -0.74 17.15
CA ASN A 126 14.68 -1.60 17.38
C ASN A 126 15.21 -2.28 16.12
N LEU A 127 15.18 -1.55 15.00
CA LEU A 127 15.62 -2.04 13.71
C LEU A 127 17.15 -2.05 13.62
N PRO A 128 17.78 -3.11 13.07
CA PRO A 128 19.19 -3.08 12.70
C PRO A 128 19.51 -1.86 11.82
N LEU A 129 20.68 -1.26 12.02
CA LEU A 129 21.10 -0.13 11.20
C LEU A 129 21.42 -0.57 9.77
N GLY A 130 21.06 0.25 8.79
CA GLY A 130 21.36 -0.02 7.38
C GLY A 130 20.20 0.26 6.43
N LYS A 131 20.30 -0.24 5.20
CA LYS A 131 19.35 0.02 4.13
C LYS A 131 18.09 -0.81 4.26
N TYR A 132 16.94 -0.14 4.10
CA TYR A 132 15.60 -0.74 4.11
C TYR A 132 14.86 -0.46 2.81
N THR A 133 14.04 -1.42 2.40
CA THR A 133 13.09 -1.27 1.29
C THR A 133 11.69 -1.63 1.76
N VAL A 134 10.69 -0.89 1.28
CA VAL A 134 9.28 -1.21 1.51
C VAL A 134 8.63 -1.57 0.19
N THR A 135 7.95 -2.71 0.15
CA THR A 135 7.18 -3.15 -1.01
C THR A 135 5.71 -3.26 -0.66
N GLU A 136 4.86 -2.83 -1.59
CA GLU A 136 3.41 -2.95 -1.51
C GLU A 136 2.93 -4.00 -2.52
N THR A 137 2.02 -4.89 -2.10
CA THR A 137 1.40 -5.91 -2.95
C THR A 137 -0.11 -5.90 -2.82
N HIS A 138 -0.83 -6.44 -3.84
CA HIS A 138 -2.29 -6.51 -3.90
C HIS A 138 -2.96 -5.12 -3.87
N ALA A 139 -2.29 -4.12 -4.45
CA ALA A 139 -2.79 -2.76 -4.52
C ALA A 139 -3.70 -2.50 -5.73
N ASP A 140 -3.71 -3.37 -6.74
CA ASP A 140 -4.52 -3.17 -7.96
C ASP A 140 -5.99 -3.49 -7.71
N ILE A 141 -6.87 -2.60 -8.19
CA ILE A 141 -8.31 -2.70 -8.01
C ILE A 141 -8.97 -2.71 -9.38
N LYS A 142 -9.77 -3.74 -9.63
CA LYS A 142 -10.48 -3.90 -10.91
C LYS A 142 -11.32 -2.66 -11.22
N GLY A 143 -11.18 -2.13 -12.43
CA GLY A 143 -11.91 -0.96 -12.94
C GLY A 143 -11.31 0.38 -12.50
N TYR A 144 -10.08 0.36 -11.96
CA TYR A 144 -9.32 1.55 -11.63
C TYR A 144 -7.88 1.44 -12.15
N SER A 145 -7.36 2.51 -12.69
CA SER A 145 -5.93 2.72 -12.85
C SER A 145 -5.34 3.25 -11.54
N ARG A 146 -4.09 2.89 -11.22
CA ARG A 146 -3.40 3.29 -9.99
C ARG A 146 -2.09 4.01 -10.31
N ALA A 147 -1.90 5.18 -9.71
CA ALA A 147 -0.61 5.84 -9.60
C ALA A 147 -0.10 5.73 -8.16
N THR A 148 1.17 5.33 -8.00
CA THR A 148 1.81 5.23 -6.67
C THR A 148 2.93 6.24 -6.60
N THR A 149 2.96 7.03 -5.52
CA THR A 149 4.03 7.97 -5.20
C THR A 149 4.63 7.65 -3.84
N TYR A 150 5.92 7.95 -3.70
CA TYR A 150 6.68 7.74 -2.47
C TYR A 150 7.22 9.06 -1.95
N ASN A 151 7.20 9.21 -0.64
CA ASN A 151 7.89 10.29 0.04
C ASN A 151 8.78 9.67 1.13
N VAL A 152 10.06 9.99 1.08
CA VAL A 152 11.08 9.47 2.01
C VAL A 152 11.61 10.64 2.84
N ASN A 153 11.38 10.62 4.14
CA ASN A 153 11.78 11.68 5.07
C ASN A 153 11.33 13.09 4.62
N GLY A 154 10.09 13.21 4.11
CA GLY A 154 9.54 14.48 3.63
C GLY A 154 9.90 14.86 2.19
N THR A 155 10.69 14.04 1.48
CA THR A 155 11.12 14.31 0.11
C THR A 155 10.53 13.30 -0.86
N GLU A 156 10.03 13.75 -2.01
CA GLU A 156 9.53 12.87 -3.08
C GLU A 156 10.65 11.95 -3.58
N ALA A 157 10.30 10.68 -3.78
CA ALA A 157 11.24 9.64 -4.19
C ALA A 157 10.62 8.73 -5.26
N THR A 158 11.47 8.09 -6.07
CA THR A 158 11.04 7.12 -7.07
C THR A 158 10.85 5.71 -6.53
N LYS A 159 11.35 5.47 -5.31
CA LYS A 159 11.32 4.17 -4.62
C LYS A 159 11.13 4.36 -3.11
N ALA A 160 10.52 3.38 -2.48
CA ALA A 160 10.39 3.30 -1.03
C ALA A 160 11.66 2.68 -0.40
N GLU A 161 12.77 3.40 -0.43
CA GLU A 161 14.08 2.97 0.08
C GLU A 161 14.70 4.06 0.94
N LEU A 162 15.31 3.68 2.06
CA LEU A 162 16.06 4.59 2.94
C LEU A 162 17.08 3.84 3.79
N SER A 163 17.92 4.58 4.51
CA SER A 163 18.82 4.02 5.52
C SER A 163 18.34 4.38 6.92
N VAL A 164 18.26 3.39 7.80
CA VAL A 164 17.99 3.55 9.23
C VAL A 164 19.31 3.75 9.94
N ALA A 165 19.41 4.84 10.71
CA ALA A 165 20.57 5.19 11.55
C ALA A 165 20.16 5.33 13.01
N GLU A 166 21.14 5.26 13.93
CA GLU A 166 20.90 5.41 15.35
C GLU A 166 20.35 6.82 15.68
N GLY A 167 19.32 6.88 16.51
CA GLY A 167 18.77 8.12 17.03
C GLY A 167 18.07 9.04 15.99
N GLN A 168 17.94 8.58 14.75
CA GLN A 168 17.29 9.31 13.68
C GLN A 168 16.01 8.56 13.24
N PRO A 169 14.82 8.99 13.69
CA PRO A 169 13.57 8.45 13.16
C PRO A 169 13.47 8.74 11.66
N VAL A 170 13.16 7.72 10.87
CA VAL A 170 12.99 7.84 9.42
C VAL A 170 11.59 7.40 9.00
N SER A 171 11.10 7.93 7.88
CA SER A 171 9.76 7.64 7.40
C SER A 171 9.68 7.38 5.91
N ILE A 172 8.77 6.50 5.52
CA ILE A 172 8.34 6.28 4.14
C ILE A 172 6.82 6.46 4.09
N ALA A 173 6.35 7.43 3.30
CA ALA A 173 4.94 7.58 2.99
C ALA A 173 4.67 7.05 1.58
N ILE A 174 3.65 6.18 1.45
CA ILE A 174 3.21 5.57 0.20
C ILE A 174 1.80 6.05 -0.09
N THR A 175 1.60 6.73 -1.21
CA THR A 175 0.29 7.21 -1.64
C THR A 175 -0.13 6.49 -2.91
N ASN A 176 -1.31 5.85 -2.88
CA ASN A 176 -1.98 5.33 -4.08
C ASN A 176 -3.13 6.24 -4.46
N THR A 177 -3.09 6.75 -5.69
CA THR A 177 -4.18 7.50 -6.30
C THR A 177 -4.86 6.63 -7.34
N TYR A 178 -6.15 6.35 -7.12
CA TYR A 178 -6.96 5.53 -8.02
C TYR A 178 -7.85 6.43 -8.89
N THR A 179 -7.84 6.17 -10.19
CA THR A 179 -8.71 6.83 -11.15
C THR A 179 -9.64 5.80 -11.77
N ARG A 180 -10.96 6.05 -11.73
CA ARG A 180 -11.94 5.15 -12.33
C ARG A 180 -11.69 5.02 -13.84
N GLU A 181 -11.57 3.80 -14.32
CA GLU A 181 -11.50 3.52 -15.75
C GLU A 181 -12.89 3.60 -16.36
N THR A 182 -13.00 4.26 -17.53
CA THR A 182 -14.25 4.46 -18.25
C THR A 182 -14.11 4.06 -19.72
N GLY A 183 -15.25 3.73 -20.34
CA GLY A 183 -15.39 3.50 -21.76
C GLY A 183 -16.77 3.95 -22.24
N ASN A 184 -17.13 3.60 -23.46
CA ASN A 184 -18.40 3.99 -24.07
C ASN A 184 -19.24 2.77 -24.41
N LEU A 185 -20.57 2.97 -24.48
CA LEU A 185 -21.52 1.99 -24.99
C LEU A 185 -22.36 2.61 -26.09
N GLN A 186 -22.27 2.07 -27.30
CA GLN A 186 -23.13 2.47 -28.42
C GLN A 186 -24.30 1.49 -28.55
N LEU A 187 -25.49 2.03 -28.49
CA LEU A 187 -26.73 1.33 -28.82
C LEU A 187 -27.03 1.55 -30.30
N LYS A 188 -27.37 0.50 -31.04
CA LYS A 188 -27.84 0.58 -32.41
C LYS A 188 -29.22 -0.06 -32.54
N LYS A 189 -30.17 0.67 -33.06
CA LYS A 189 -31.50 0.18 -33.39
C LYS A 189 -31.65 -0.13 -34.86
N THR A 190 -32.09 -1.34 -35.19
CA THR A 190 -32.42 -1.74 -36.55
C THR A 190 -33.80 -2.39 -36.60
N PHE A 191 -34.38 -2.36 -37.80
CA PHE A 191 -35.67 -2.99 -38.12
C PHE A 191 -35.51 -3.91 -39.30
N ALA A 192 -36.21 -5.06 -39.25
CA ALA A 192 -36.18 -6.05 -40.31
C ALA A 192 -37.63 -6.54 -40.63
N GLY A 193 -37.76 -7.32 -41.71
CA GLY A 193 -39.05 -7.81 -42.15
C GLY A 193 -39.86 -6.82 -42.98
N GLU A 194 -41.16 -6.94 -42.98
CA GLU A 194 -42.07 -6.13 -43.80
C GLU A 194 -42.15 -4.67 -43.34
N LYS A 195 -41.86 -4.41 -42.08
CA LYS A 195 -41.86 -3.09 -41.45
C LYS A 195 -40.45 -2.63 -41.11
N GLY A 196 -39.90 -1.72 -41.90
CA GLY A 196 -38.51 -1.28 -41.77
C GLY A 196 -38.27 -0.10 -40.79
N GLY A 197 -39.31 0.32 -40.05
CA GLY A 197 -39.20 1.37 -39.05
C GLY A 197 -39.08 2.80 -39.57
N LYS A 198 -38.93 2.99 -40.89
CA LYS A 198 -38.80 4.31 -41.50
C LYS A 198 -40.09 5.15 -41.45
N ASP A 199 -41.23 4.48 -41.33
CA ASP A 199 -42.56 5.05 -41.24
C ASP A 199 -43.01 5.38 -39.81
N LEU A 200 -42.16 5.11 -38.79
CA LEU A 200 -42.45 5.45 -37.40
C LEU A 200 -42.42 6.99 -37.23
N ASN A 201 -43.54 7.53 -36.72
CA ASN A 201 -43.62 8.94 -36.32
C ASN A 201 -42.89 9.18 -34.97
N ALA A 202 -42.76 10.45 -34.56
CA ALA A 202 -42.06 10.83 -33.34
C ALA A 202 -42.68 10.21 -32.09
N ASP A 203 -44.02 10.11 -32.02
CA ASP A 203 -44.69 9.55 -30.83
C ASP A 203 -44.53 8.05 -30.73
N GLN A 204 -44.47 7.33 -31.85
CA GLN A 204 -44.15 5.91 -31.90
C GLN A 204 -42.69 5.65 -31.49
N LYS A 205 -41.74 6.48 -31.97
CA LYS A 205 -40.32 6.37 -31.57
C LYS A 205 -40.15 6.61 -30.06
N LYS A 206 -40.91 7.53 -29.46
CA LYS A 206 -40.88 7.77 -28.00
C LYS A 206 -41.36 6.58 -27.18
N LYS A 207 -42.17 5.68 -27.72
CA LYS A 207 -42.64 4.48 -27.02
C LYS A 207 -41.54 3.41 -26.89
N ILE A 208 -40.56 3.39 -27.77
CA ILE A 208 -39.46 2.43 -27.75
C ILE A 208 -38.42 2.92 -26.74
N HIS A 209 -38.24 2.18 -25.66
CA HIS A 209 -37.32 2.51 -24.58
C HIS A 209 -36.18 1.49 -24.51
N PHE A 210 -34.97 1.95 -24.24
CA PHE A 210 -33.79 1.15 -23.96
C PHE A 210 -33.35 1.42 -22.53
N THR A 211 -33.52 0.46 -21.65
CA THR A 211 -33.01 0.53 -20.27
C THR A 211 -31.65 -0.12 -20.23
N VAL A 212 -30.63 0.66 -19.86
CA VAL A 212 -29.24 0.23 -19.69
C VAL A 212 -28.94 0.19 -18.20
N THR A 213 -28.52 -0.97 -17.71
CA THR A 213 -28.08 -1.17 -16.33
C THR A 213 -26.63 -1.66 -16.31
N GLY A 214 -25.87 -1.31 -15.28
CA GLY A 214 -24.44 -1.59 -15.23
C GLY A 214 -23.84 -1.57 -13.81
N PRO A 215 -22.51 -1.47 -13.71
CA PRO A 215 -21.81 -1.41 -12.42
C PRO A 215 -22.28 -0.24 -11.55
N ASP A 216 -22.02 -0.34 -10.24
CA ASP A 216 -22.30 0.71 -9.24
C ASP A 216 -23.76 1.19 -9.25
N ASN A 217 -24.70 0.28 -9.53
CA ASN A 217 -26.15 0.56 -9.67
C ASN A 217 -26.47 1.53 -10.81
N TYR A 218 -25.61 1.61 -11.83
CA TYR A 218 -25.90 2.42 -13.00
C TYR A 218 -27.21 1.99 -13.66
N SER A 219 -28.08 2.95 -13.91
CA SER A 219 -29.34 2.74 -14.67
C SER A 219 -29.68 4.00 -15.45
N LYS A 220 -29.88 3.84 -16.76
CA LYS A 220 -30.36 4.91 -17.64
C LYS A 220 -31.35 4.37 -18.65
N THR A 221 -32.43 5.09 -18.85
CA THR A 221 -33.39 4.79 -19.91
C THR A 221 -33.30 5.89 -20.97
N VAL A 222 -33.20 5.49 -22.23
CA VAL A 222 -33.24 6.37 -23.40
C VAL A 222 -34.35 5.90 -24.34
N THR A 223 -34.91 6.84 -25.10
CA THR A 223 -35.97 6.53 -26.06
C THR A 223 -35.44 6.58 -27.49
N TYR A 224 -36.05 5.83 -28.40
CA TYR A 224 -35.54 5.76 -29.80
C TYR A 224 -35.57 7.09 -30.53
N ASN A 225 -36.40 8.05 -30.15
CA ASN A 225 -36.39 9.39 -30.74
C ASN A 225 -35.14 10.23 -30.37
N GLU A 226 -34.33 9.76 -29.39
CA GLU A 226 -33.04 10.37 -28.99
C GLU A 226 -31.86 9.82 -29.83
N PHE A 227 -32.10 8.74 -30.62
CA PHE A 227 -31.10 8.17 -31.50
C PHE A 227 -30.90 9.07 -32.71
N ASP A 228 -29.68 9.05 -33.25
CA ASP A 228 -29.34 9.78 -34.47
C ASP A 228 -30.02 9.19 -35.72
N GLN A 229 -29.71 9.80 -36.89
CA GLN A 229 -30.28 9.38 -38.16
C GLN A 229 -29.85 7.98 -38.62
N ASP A 230 -28.68 7.51 -38.13
CA ASP A 230 -28.14 6.19 -38.41
C ASP A 230 -28.70 5.13 -37.45
N GLY A 231 -29.60 5.54 -36.54
CA GLY A 231 -30.21 4.69 -35.53
C GLY A 231 -29.25 4.33 -34.40
N THR A 232 -28.31 5.22 -34.04
CA THR A 232 -27.34 4.99 -32.95
C THR A 232 -27.53 6.01 -31.83
N TYR A 233 -27.16 5.57 -30.61
CA TYR A 233 -27.09 6.40 -29.41
C TYR A 233 -25.88 5.98 -28.59
N THR A 234 -25.00 6.93 -28.24
CA THR A 234 -23.80 6.62 -27.49
C THR A 234 -23.87 7.14 -26.07
N LEU A 235 -23.61 6.25 -25.12
CA LEU A 235 -23.39 6.55 -23.71
C LEU A 235 -21.89 6.64 -23.49
N SER A 236 -21.41 7.81 -23.07
CA SER A 236 -19.98 8.08 -22.84
C SER A 236 -19.61 8.02 -21.37
N ASP A 237 -18.30 7.82 -21.09
CA ASP A 237 -17.70 7.88 -19.77
C ASP A 237 -18.33 6.90 -18.77
N LEU A 238 -18.76 5.76 -19.26
CA LEU A 238 -19.33 4.70 -18.44
C LEU A 238 -18.22 3.97 -17.66
N PRO A 239 -18.40 3.69 -16.36
CA PRO A 239 -17.52 2.81 -15.63
C PRO A 239 -17.28 1.49 -16.34
N THR A 240 -16.03 0.98 -16.37
CA THR A 240 -15.74 -0.33 -16.96
C THR A 240 -16.50 -1.45 -16.26
N GLY A 241 -16.99 -2.43 -17.03
CA GLY A 241 -17.71 -3.59 -16.52
C GLY A 241 -18.86 -4.02 -17.42
N THR A 242 -19.67 -4.97 -16.93
CA THR A 242 -20.78 -5.58 -17.69
C THR A 242 -22.03 -4.71 -17.65
N TYR A 243 -22.57 -4.39 -18.82
CA TYR A 243 -23.82 -3.66 -19.01
C TYR A 243 -24.87 -4.57 -19.63
N GLN A 244 -26.13 -4.41 -19.20
CA GLN A 244 -27.28 -5.05 -19.80
C GLN A 244 -28.15 -4.01 -20.48
N VAL A 245 -28.63 -4.31 -21.69
CA VAL A 245 -29.53 -3.47 -22.48
C VAL A 245 -30.85 -4.19 -22.70
N VAL A 246 -31.94 -3.59 -22.30
CA VAL A 246 -33.29 -4.16 -22.47
C VAL A 246 -34.17 -3.15 -23.22
N GLU A 247 -34.71 -3.57 -24.35
CA GLU A 247 -35.74 -2.82 -25.08
C GLU A 247 -37.15 -3.15 -24.56
N SER A 248 -38.02 -2.16 -24.57
CA SER A 248 -39.45 -2.28 -24.27
C SER A 248 -40.27 -1.28 -25.07
N GLY A 249 -41.59 -1.48 -25.15
CA GLY A 249 -42.54 -0.54 -25.77
C GLY A 249 -42.59 -0.57 -27.29
N ALA A 250 -42.00 -1.60 -27.91
CA ALA A 250 -42.02 -1.78 -29.37
C ALA A 250 -43.14 -2.74 -29.85
N GLU A 251 -43.91 -3.35 -28.94
CA GLU A 251 -44.80 -4.47 -29.21
C GLU A 251 -46.00 -4.10 -30.12
N ASP A 252 -46.59 -2.92 -29.88
CA ASP A 252 -47.86 -2.52 -30.50
C ASP A 252 -47.70 -1.35 -31.49
N LEU A 253 -46.51 -1.23 -32.14
CA LEU A 253 -46.24 -0.12 -33.07
C LEU A 253 -46.98 -0.31 -34.43
N TYR A 254 -47.26 -1.56 -34.82
CA TYR A 254 -47.93 -1.87 -36.10
C TYR A 254 -49.12 -2.83 -35.84
N GLU A 255 -50.33 -2.35 -36.15
CA GLU A 255 -51.53 -3.15 -36.05
C GLU A 255 -51.49 -4.36 -37.01
N GLY A 256 -51.90 -5.56 -36.56
CA GLY A 256 -51.87 -6.78 -37.31
C GLY A 256 -50.50 -7.46 -37.43
N TYR A 257 -49.47 -6.96 -36.75
CA TYR A 257 -48.15 -7.55 -36.71
C TYR A 257 -47.74 -8.03 -35.33
N LYS A 258 -46.90 -9.06 -35.30
CA LYS A 258 -46.19 -9.54 -34.11
C LYS A 258 -44.75 -9.13 -34.16
N LEU A 259 -44.17 -8.78 -33.00
CA LEU A 259 -42.77 -8.39 -32.83
C LEU A 259 -41.92 -9.62 -32.46
N SER A 260 -40.73 -9.69 -33.02
CA SER A 260 -39.59 -10.48 -32.53
C SER A 260 -38.40 -9.56 -32.35
N THR A 261 -37.84 -9.50 -31.15
CA THR A 261 -36.66 -8.67 -30.83
C THR A 261 -35.44 -9.54 -30.63
N THR A 262 -34.35 -9.22 -31.32
CA THR A 262 -33.08 -9.94 -31.20
C THR A 262 -31.94 -8.98 -30.84
N TYR A 263 -30.92 -9.49 -30.22
CA TYR A 263 -29.71 -8.78 -29.80
C TYR A 263 -28.48 -9.45 -30.42
N ASN A 264 -27.49 -8.65 -30.83
CA ASN A 264 -26.21 -9.17 -31.32
C ASN A 264 -25.28 -9.67 -30.21
N VAL A 265 -25.71 -9.60 -28.96
CA VAL A 265 -24.96 -10.01 -27.74
C VAL A 265 -25.74 -11.06 -26.95
N THR A 266 -25.02 -11.92 -26.23
CA THR A 266 -25.61 -12.97 -25.39
C THR A 266 -26.26 -12.36 -24.14
N ASP A 267 -27.41 -12.85 -23.72
CA ASP A 267 -28.16 -12.43 -22.53
C ASP A 267 -28.40 -10.91 -22.44
N LYS A 268 -28.37 -10.22 -23.60
CA LYS A 268 -28.49 -8.75 -23.69
C LYS A 268 -27.37 -8.00 -22.97
N LYS A 269 -26.19 -8.64 -22.80
CA LYS A 269 -25.05 -8.09 -22.03
C LYS A 269 -23.84 -7.86 -22.92
N THR A 270 -23.10 -6.79 -22.61
CA THR A 270 -21.81 -6.47 -23.20
C THR A 270 -20.85 -5.95 -22.13
N GLU A 271 -19.55 -6.06 -22.38
CA GLU A 271 -18.51 -5.54 -21.50
C GLU A 271 -18.01 -4.19 -22.02
N VAL A 272 -18.05 -3.17 -21.19
CA VAL A 272 -17.41 -1.87 -21.44
C VAL A 272 -16.00 -1.92 -20.87
N THR A 273 -15.01 -1.73 -21.75
CA THR A 273 -13.59 -1.73 -21.39
C THR A 273 -13.00 -0.33 -21.48
N SER A 274 -11.87 -0.12 -20.81
CA SER A 274 -11.24 1.21 -20.70
C SER A 274 -10.86 1.78 -22.06
N GLY A 275 -11.33 3.00 -22.34
CA GLY A 275 -11.02 3.72 -23.58
C GLY A 275 -11.71 3.22 -24.84
N GLU A 276 -12.49 2.12 -24.77
CA GLU A 276 -13.14 1.50 -25.92
C GLU A 276 -14.63 1.82 -25.99
N THR A 277 -15.22 1.57 -27.16
CA THR A 277 -16.68 1.64 -27.36
C THR A 277 -17.24 0.25 -27.61
N ALA A 278 -17.99 -0.25 -26.63
CA ALA A 278 -18.78 -1.47 -26.81
C ALA A 278 -20.04 -1.19 -27.63
N GLY A 279 -20.53 -2.20 -28.36
CA GLY A 279 -21.71 -2.04 -29.23
C GLY A 279 -22.80 -3.06 -28.91
N VAL A 280 -24.04 -2.61 -28.77
CA VAL A 280 -25.22 -3.45 -28.71
C VAL A 280 -26.18 -3.06 -29.83
N THR A 281 -26.47 -4.01 -30.73
CA THR A 281 -27.50 -3.84 -31.79
C THR A 281 -28.77 -4.58 -31.40
N VAL A 282 -29.88 -3.85 -31.39
CA VAL A 282 -31.22 -4.40 -31.13
C VAL A 282 -32.02 -4.36 -32.42
N THR A 283 -32.45 -5.53 -32.90
CA THR A 283 -33.20 -5.66 -34.16
C THR A 283 -34.62 -6.07 -33.87
N ASN A 284 -35.59 -5.29 -34.35
CA ASN A 284 -37.00 -5.63 -34.33
C ASN A 284 -37.45 -6.14 -35.68
N THR A 285 -38.01 -7.32 -35.69
CA THR A 285 -38.62 -7.95 -36.89
C THR A 285 -40.14 -8.02 -36.68
N TYR A 286 -40.88 -7.37 -37.58
CA TYR A 286 -42.33 -7.41 -37.61
C TYR A 286 -42.80 -8.34 -38.69
N SER A 287 -43.63 -9.36 -38.32
CA SER A 287 -44.26 -10.28 -39.25
C SER A 287 -45.79 -10.30 -39.05
N ARG A 288 -46.57 -10.47 -40.11
CA ARG A 288 -48.03 -10.53 -40.00
C ARG A 288 -48.48 -11.62 -39.03
N LYS A 289 -49.55 -11.33 -38.30
CA LYS A 289 -50.23 -12.29 -37.45
C LYS A 289 -50.99 -13.29 -38.27
#